data_57a5ae92dc2ae141ea7a1af61f402082
#
_entry.id   57a5ae92dc2ae141ea7a1af61f402082
#
_cell.length_a   1.000
_cell.length_b   1.000
_cell.length_c   1.000
_cell.angle_alpha   90.00
_cell.angle_beta   90.00
_cell.angle_gamma   90.00
#
_symmetry.space_group_name_H-M   'P 1'
#
loop_
_entity.id
_entity.type
_entity.pdbx_description
1 polymer ?
#
loop_
_entity_poly.entity_id
_entity_poly.type
_entity_poly.pdbx_seq_one_letter_code
_entity_poly.pdbx_strand_id
1 'polypeptide(L)'
;MAAPGLKEMAESRELKVGHFIVEFATPGIGQILKSAGCDFALFDCEHSGFGFETIKSVLRYMQAADLPTIVRVPSKEYHHIARAADMGAEGIMLPMVGSAEEARGILDCMKYHPLGRRGVALAVAHDRYMPGPTLDKLAAANRSTTLFAQIETRQGVENAEPIAAIDGVDCLWVGHFDLSASLGIPGQFEHKDFTDAVKTVIKACRKHGKSAGRLVPTVDEGVAFNQAGFDFICYSGDVWALHGAVQQAVHAIREGAGQQAPGQMSAGAEQPAAGQVQGRPASTKAKGKAKNKPKKKK
;
A
#
# COMPACT_ATOMS: atom_id res chain seq x y z
N MET A 1 -23.53 -15.82 -5.66
CA MET A 1 -23.16 -15.42 -4.28
C MET A 1 -22.37 -14.15 -4.39
N ALA A 2 -22.53 -13.18 -3.48
CA ALA A 2 -21.70 -11.97 -3.44
C ALA A 2 -20.23 -12.39 -3.19
N ALA A 3 -19.28 -11.60 -3.71
CA ALA A 3 -17.86 -11.83 -3.43
C ALA A 3 -17.60 -11.66 -1.92
N PRO A 4 -16.66 -12.44 -1.32
CA PRO A 4 -16.28 -12.27 0.07
C PRO A 4 -15.67 -10.87 0.28
N GLY A 5 -15.94 -10.25 1.42
CA GLY A 5 -15.32 -8.99 1.80
C GLY A 5 -13.85 -9.16 2.21
N LEU A 6 -13.09 -8.07 2.26
CA LEU A 6 -11.66 -8.12 2.60
C LEU A 6 -11.39 -8.75 3.98
N LYS A 7 -12.31 -8.57 4.94
CA LYS A 7 -12.18 -9.19 6.27
C LYS A 7 -12.22 -10.71 6.18
N GLU A 8 -13.21 -11.27 5.48
CA GLU A 8 -13.33 -12.71 5.25
C GLU A 8 -12.14 -13.25 4.46
N MET A 9 -11.67 -12.50 3.46
CA MET A 9 -10.45 -12.84 2.71
C MET A 9 -9.23 -12.92 3.62
N ALA A 10 -9.04 -11.97 4.54
CA ALA A 10 -7.92 -11.98 5.46
C ALA A 10 -8.00 -13.15 6.46
N GLU A 11 -9.20 -13.52 6.89
CA GLU A 11 -9.43 -14.64 7.80
C GLU A 11 -9.25 -16.01 7.13
N SER A 12 -9.59 -16.15 5.84
CA SER A 12 -9.49 -17.41 5.10
C SER A 12 -8.05 -17.90 4.89
N ARG A 13 -7.08 -16.98 4.82
CA ARG A 13 -5.67 -17.27 4.56
C ARG A 13 -5.40 -17.99 3.23
N GLU A 14 -6.37 -18.03 2.34
CA GLU A 14 -6.20 -18.51 0.97
C GLU A 14 -5.50 -17.45 0.12
N LEU A 15 -4.95 -17.86 -1.02
CA LEU A 15 -4.35 -16.91 -1.97
C LEU A 15 -5.40 -15.95 -2.53
N LYS A 16 -5.13 -14.66 -2.47
CA LYS A 16 -5.84 -13.57 -3.15
C LYS A 16 -4.88 -12.83 -4.07
N VAL A 17 -5.29 -12.66 -5.33
CA VAL A 17 -4.50 -11.92 -6.32
C VAL A 17 -5.23 -10.63 -6.67
N GLY A 18 -4.54 -9.51 -6.50
CA GLY A 18 -5.07 -8.19 -6.80
C GLY A 18 -4.18 -7.38 -7.73
N HIS A 19 -4.59 -6.15 -8.01
CA HIS A 19 -3.86 -5.23 -8.86
C HIS A 19 -3.77 -3.85 -8.24
N PHE A 20 -2.66 -3.15 -8.49
CA PHE A 20 -2.37 -1.83 -7.93
C PHE A 20 -2.80 -0.74 -8.90
N ILE A 21 -3.50 0.28 -8.41
CA ILE A 21 -4.02 1.39 -9.21
C ILE A 21 -3.37 2.68 -8.70
N VAL A 22 -2.58 3.31 -9.57
CA VAL A 22 -1.89 4.57 -9.29
C VAL A 22 -2.26 5.69 -10.26
N GLU A 23 -2.87 5.39 -11.43
CA GLU A 23 -3.15 6.37 -12.48
C GLU A 23 -4.56 6.26 -13.07
N PHE A 24 -5.13 5.06 -13.28
CA PHE A 24 -6.35 4.89 -14.06
C PHE A 24 -7.61 4.79 -13.20
N ALA A 25 -8.06 5.91 -12.64
CA ALA A 25 -9.30 6.02 -11.87
C ALA A 25 -10.54 6.15 -12.79
N THR A 26 -10.69 5.27 -13.78
CA THR A 26 -11.78 5.33 -14.77
C THR A 26 -12.97 4.48 -14.37
N PRO A 27 -14.21 4.78 -14.87
CA PRO A 27 -15.41 4.00 -14.53
C PRO A 27 -15.31 2.50 -14.86
N GLY A 28 -14.55 2.12 -15.89
CA GLY A 28 -14.41 0.73 -16.33
C GLY A 28 -13.39 -0.09 -15.58
N ILE A 29 -12.52 0.53 -14.76
CA ILE A 29 -11.36 -0.17 -14.20
C ILE A 29 -11.77 -1.35 -13.30
N GLY A 30 -12.80 -1.19 -12.48
CA GLY A 30 -13.29 -2.26 -11.61
C GLY A 30 -13.77 -3.48 -12.41
N GLN A 31 -14.52 -3.27 -13.49
CA GLN A 31 -15.01 -4.36 -14.36
C GLN A 31 -13.85 -5.04 -15.10
N ILE A 32 -12.86 -4.27 -15.57
CA ILE A 32 -11.68 -4.81 -16.25
C ILE A 32 -10.92 -5.74 -15.30
N LEU A 33 -10.61 -5.29 -14.09
CA LEU A 33 -9.88 -6.09 -13.11
C LEU A 33 -10.68 -7.31 -12.65
N LYS A 34 -11.98 -7.15 -12.42
CA LYS A 34 -12.85 -8.25 -12.04
C LYS A 34 -12.93 -9.33 -13.13
N SER A 35 -13.08 -8.92 -14.39
CA SER A 35 -13.12 -9.86 -15.53
C SER A 35 -11.77 -10.52 -15.80
N ALA A 36 -10.67 -9.88 -15.40
CA ALA A 36 -9.33 -10.46 -15.43
C ALA A 36 -9.08 -11.46 -14.30
N GLY A 37 -10.02 -11.62 -13.36
CA GLY A 37 -9.92 -12.58 -12.25
C GLY A 37 -9.28 -12.02 -10.98
N CYS A 38 -9.17 -10.69 -10.84
CA CYS A 38 -8.69 -10.11 -9.59
C CYS A 38 -9.69 -10.32 -8.45
N ASP A 39 -9.18 -10.66 -7.27
CA ASP A 39 -9.94 -10.80 -6.03
C ASP A 39 -10.13 -9.46 -5.33
N PHE A 40 -9.15 -8.57 -5.45
CA PHE A 40 -9.17 -7.23 -4.86
C PHE A 40 -8.43 -6.20 -5.73
N ALA A 41 -8.66 -4.92 -5.46
CA ALA A 41 -7.85 -3.82 -5.97
C ALA A 41 -7.18 -3.09 -4.81
N LEU A 42 -5.93 -2.62 -5.02
CA LEU A 42 -5.24 -1.71 -4.12
C LEU A 42 -5.15 -0.34 -4.80
N PHE A 43 -5.88 0.63 -4.24
CA PHE A 43 -5.95 1.99 -4.76
C PHE A 43 -5.03 2.91 -3.96
N ASP A 44 -4.11 3.58 -4.64
CA ASP A 44 -3.07 4.36 -3.99
C ASP A 44 -3.40 5.84 -3.89
N CYS A 45 -3.29 6.39 -2.69
CA CYS A 45 -3.38 7.83 -2.44
C CYS A 45 -2.11 8.39 -1.78
N GLU A 46 -1.09 7.55 -1.61
CA GLU A 46 0.19 7.99 -1.05
C GLU A 46 1.12 8.53 -2.14
N HIS A 47 1.28 7.79 -3.24
CA HIS A 47 2.21 8.14 -4.32
C HIS A 47 1.52 8.48 -5.65
N SER A 48 0.22 8.74 -5.60
CA SER A 48 -0.57 9.18 -6.76
C SER A 48 -1.06 10.62 -6.60
N GLY A 49 -1.67 11.16 -7.66
CA GLY A 49 -2.35 12.46 -7.62
C GLY A 49 -3.82 12.40 -7.16
N PHE A 50 -4.28 11.27 -6.63
CA PHE A 50 -5.68 11.08 -6.30
C PHE A 50 -6.11 11.81 -5.03
N GLY A 51 -7.11 12.68 -5.17
CA GLY A 51 -7.79 13.32 -4.06
C GLY A 51 -9.05 12.56 -3.60
N PHE A 52 -9.69 13.04 -2.55
CA PHE A 52 -10.90 12.42 -1.98
C PHE A 52 -12.07 12.30 -2.97
N GLU A 53 -12.22 13.23 -3.91
CA GLU A 53 -13.27 13.15 -4.93
C GLU A 53 -13.05 11.98 -5.88
N THR A 54 -11.80 11.74 -6.27
CA THR A 54 -11.43 10.57 -7.08
C THR A 54 -11.66 9.28 -6.32
N ILE A 55 -11.22 9.19 -5.05
CA ILE A 55 -11.44 8.01 -4.19
C ILE A 55 -12.94 7.70 -4.09
N LYS A 56 -13.76 8.70 -3.83
CA LYS A 56 -15.22 8.55 -3.72
C LYS A 56 -15.82 7.94 -4.99
N SER A 57 -15.37 8.40 -6.15
CA SER A 57 -15.85 7.91 -7.45
C SER A 57 -15.39 6.49 -7.73
N VAL A 58 -14.09 6.22 -7.56
CA VAL A 58 -13.50 4.90 -7.81
C VAL A 58 -14.12 3.82 -6.91
N LEU A 59 -14.32 4.11 -5.63
CA LEU A 59 -14.98 3.15 -4.75
C LEU A 59 -16.39 2.77 -5.21
N ARG A 60 -17.14 3.69 -5.88
CA ARG A 60 -18.43 3.34 -6.52
C ARG A 60 -18.24 2.45 -7.75
N TYR A 61 -17.20 2.68 -8.55
CA TYR A 61 -16.90 1.82 -9.71
C TYR A 61 -16.50 0.41 -9.27
N MET A 62 -15.71 0.30 -8.22
CA MET A 62 -15.31 -0.99 -7.66
C MET A 62 -16.49 -1.75 -7.04
N GLN A 63 -17.36 -1.05 -6.30
CA GLN A 63 -18.61 -1.64 -5.77
C GLN A 63 -19.54 -2.13 -6.88
N ALA A 64 -19.66 -1.41 -7.99
CA ALA A 64 -20.45 -1.82 -9.14
C ALA A 64 -19.87 -3.07 -9.85
N ALA A 65 -18.60 -3.35 -9.65
CA ALA A 65 -17.91 -4.52 -10.17
C ALA A 65 -17.83 -5.69 -9.17
N ASP A 66 -18.38 -5.56 -7.97
CA ASP A 66 -18.19 -6.51 -6.86
C ASP A 66 -16.69 -6.84 -6.62
N LEU A 67 -15.85 -5.78 -6.68
CA LEU A 67 -14.41 -5.91 -6.46
C LEU A 67 -14.01 -5.21 -5.16
N PRO A 68 -13.73 -5.95 -4.07
CA PRO A 68 -13.25 -5.40 -2.81
C PRO A 68 -12.01 -4.54 -2.98
N THR A 69 -11.96 -3.40 -2.29
CA THR A 69 -10.91 -2.40 -2.53
C THR A 69 -10.22 -1.98 -1.26
N ILE A 70 -8.89 -2.07 -1.29
CA ILE A 70 -7.99 -1.51 -0.28
C ILE A 70 -7.62 -0.09 -0.73
N VAL A 71 -7.73 0.89 0.15
CA VAL A 71 -7.25 2.26 -0.10
C VAL A 71 -6.00 2.48 0.74
N ARG A 72 -4.86 2.73 0.10
CA ARG A 72 -3.66 3.20 0.80
C ARG A 72 -3.79 4.71 0.98
N VAL A 73 -3.98 5.12 2.22
CA VAL A 73 -4.10 6.54 2.58
C VAL A 73 -2.72 7.18 2.76
N PRO A 74 -2.57 8.50 2.53
CA PRO A 74 -1.25 9.14 2.48
C PRO A 74 -0.63 9.39 3.87
N SER A 75 -1.38 9.23 4.95
CA SER A 75 -0.86 9.44 6.31
C SER A 75 -1.75 8.81 7.38
N LYS A 76 -1.23 8.76 8.62
CA LYS A 76 -1.92 8.24 9.81
C LYS A 76 -2.88 9.27 10.45
N GLU A 77 -3.13 10.39 9.78
CA GLU A 77 -4.00 11.43 10.28
C GLU A 77 -5.46 10.98 10.31
N TYR A 78 -6.17 11.33 11.39
CA TYR A 78 -7.57 10.93 11.60
C TYR A 78 -8.45 11.15 10.37
N HIS A 79 -8.35 12.33 9.75
CA HIS A 79 -9.23 12.68 8.63
C HIS A 79 -8.93 11.89 7.34
N HIS A 80 -7.71 11.42 7.12
CA HIS A 80 -7.39 10.52 6.00
C HIS A 80 -8.02 9.14 6.22
N ILE A 81 -7.91 8.61 7.42
CA ILE A 81 -8.41 7.29 7.80
C ILE A 81 -9.95 7.30 7.84
N ALA A 82 -10.54 8.17 8.66
CA ALA A 82 -11.98 8.21 8.86
C ALA A 82 -12.75 8.53 7.57
N ARG A 83 -12.26 9.47 6.75
CA ARG A 83 -12.90 9.81 5.47
C ARG A 83 -12.82 8.69 4.44
N ALA A 84 -11.69 7.98 4.35
CA ALA A 84 -11.59 6.81 3.47
C ALA A 84 -12.62 5.75 3.87
N ALA A 85 -12.75 5.48 5.17
CA ALA A 85 -13.76 4.57 5.71
C ALA A 85 -15.19 5.05 5.42
N ASP A 86 -15.51 6.36 5.60
CA ASP A 86 -16.84 6.94 5.33
C ASP A 86 -17.20 6.88 3.85
N MET A 87 -16.22 6.99 2.96
CA MET A 87 -16.42 6.82 1.52
C MET A 87 -16.62 5.36 1.09
N GLY A 88 -16.48 4.42 2.02
CA GLY A 88 -16.76 3.00 1.79
C GLY A 88 -15.55 2.17 1.38
N ALA A 89 -14.33 2.59 1.73
CA ALA A 89 -13.17 1.72 1.65
C ALA A 89 -13.35 0.54 2.64
N GLU A 90 -13.34 -0.69 2.13
CA GLU A 90 -13.44 -1.89 2.96
C GLU A 90 -12.11 -2.18 3.66
N GLY A 91 -10.99 -2.01 2.95
CA GLY A 91 -9.64 -2.08 3.48
C GLY A 91 -8.98 -0.72 3.52
N ILE A 92 -8.28 -0.42 4.60
CA ILE A 92 -7.45 0.77 4.72
C ILE A 92 -6.02 0.33 4.97
N MET A 93 -5.12 0.76 4.09
CA MET A 93 -3.68 0.50 4.23
C MET A 93 -3.00 1.76 4.74
N LEU A 94 -2.21 1.61 5.79
CA LEU A 94 -1.43 2.69 6.40
C LEU A 94 0.06 2.48 6.15
N PRO A 95 0.75 3.46 5.54
CA PRO A 95 2.19 3.39 5.35
C PRO A 95 2.96 3.54 6.66
N MET A 96 4.21 3.09 6.68
CA MET A 96 5.20 3.33 7.72
C MET A 96 4.75 2.94 9.14
N VAL A 97 4.02 1.83 9.31
CA VAL A 97 3.60 1.38 10.64
C VAL A 97 4.80 0.79 11.38
N GLY A 98 5.26 1.49 12.41
CA GLY A 98 6.49 1.18 13.14
C GLY A 98 6.29 0.58 14.52
N SER A 99 5.08 0.66 15.11
CA SER A 99 4.84 0.17 16.46
C SER A 99 3.41 -0.31 16.71
N ALA A 100 3.23 -1.09 17.77
CA ALA A 100 1.93 -1.52 18.25
C ALA A 100 1.06 -0.35 18.71
N GLU A 101 1.66 0.71 19.25
CA GLU A 101 0.96 1.92 19.67
C GLU A 101 0.38 2.66 18.46
N GLU A 102 1.17 2.84 17.40
CA GLU A 102 0.68 3.42 16.13
C GLU A 102 -0.47 2.60 15.55
N ALA A 103 -0.35 1.27 15.50
CA ALA A 103 -1.40 0.42 14.99
C ALA A 103 -2.71 0.53 15.79
N ARG A 104 -2.64 0.66 17.14
CA ARG A 104 -3.82 0.95 17.98
C ARG A 104 -4.41 2.32 17.68
N GLY A 105 -3.57 3.36 17.52
CA GLY A 105 -4.01 4.71 17.15
C GLY A 105 -4.72 4.75 15.79
N ILE A 106 -4.26 3.95 14.84
CA ILE A 106 -4.90 3.77 13.53
C ILE A 106 -6.28 3.12 13.69
N LEU A 107 -6.36 2.01 14.43
CA LEU A 107 -7.63 1.33 14.70
C LEU A 107 -8.62 2.22 15.42
N ASP A 108 -8.15 3.05 16.35
CA ASP A 108 -8.97 4.04 17.04
C ASP A 108 -9.61 5.06 16.08
N CYS A 109 -8.91 5.42 15.01
CA CYS A 109 -9.45 6.27 13.94
C CYS A 109 -10.38 5.53 12.96
N MET A 110 -10.22 4.21 12.80
CA MET A 110 -10.99 3.38 11.86
C MET A 110 -12.33 2.91 12.43
N LYS A 111 -12.37 2.63 13.72
CA LYS A 111 -13.49 1.95 14.38
C LYS A 111 -14.40 2.93 15.10
N TYR A 112 -15.67 2.61 15.13
CA TYR A 112 -16.66 3.31 15.95
C TYR A 112 -16.59 2.84 17.41
N HIS A 113 -17.08 3.68 18.33
CA HIS A 113 -17.23 3.33 19.74
C HIS A 113 -17.98 1.98 19.90
N PRO A 114 -17.59 1.09 20.86
CA PRO A 114 -16.52 1.28 21.86
C PRO A 114 -15.13 0.86 21.42
N LEU A 115 -14.94 0.42 20.16
CA LEU A 115 -13.66 -0.09 19.64
C LEU A 115 -12.71 1.01 19.16
N GLY A 116 -13.23 2.24 18.98
CA GLY A 116 -12.47 3.39 18.53
C GLY A 116 -13.28 4.68 18.69
N ARG A 117 -12.73 5.78 18.14
CA ARG A 117 -13.32 7.13 18.24
C ARG A 117 -13.73 7.74 16.90
N ARG A 118 -13.88 6.93 15.84
CA ARG A 118 -14.36 7.42 14.54
C ARG A 118 -15.69 8.14 14.71
N GLY A 119 -15.79 9.36 14.15
CA GLY A 119 -17.02 10.14 14.15
C GLY A 119 -18.14 9.41 13.41
N VAL A 120 -19.35 9.44 13.98
CA VAL A 120 -20.48 8.69 13.45
C VAL A 120 -21.12 9.45 12.28
N ALA A 121 -21.12 8.82 11.10
CA ALA A 121 -21.88 9.24 9.93
C ALA A 121 -22.63 8.01 9.37
N LEU A 122 -23.93 8.07 9.26
CA LEU A 122 -24.79 6.98 8.79
C LEU A 122 -25.59 7.39 7.58
N ALA A 123 -26.11 6.42 6.82
CA ALA A 123 -26.77 6.60 5.54
C ALA A 123 -25.87 7.34 4.52
N VAL A 124 -24.56 7.02 4.58
CA VAL A 124 -23.53 7.48 3.64
C VAL A 124 -22.92 6.28 2.90
N ALA A 125 -21.82 6.48 2.20
CA ALA A 125 -21.29 5.49 1.28
C ALA A 125 -20.90 4.15 1.93
N HIS A 126 -20.34 4.15 3.14
CA HIS A 126 -19.88 2.91 3.80
C HIS A 126 -21.03 1.97 4.19
N ASP A 127 -22.24 2.48 4.36
CA ASP A 127 -23.42 1.68 4.64
C ASP A 127 -24.41 1.63 3.47
N ARG A 128 -23.89 1.94 2.26
CA ARG A 128 -24.63 1.93 0.98
C ARG A 128 -25.86 2.84 0.99
N TYR A 129 -25.83 3.94 1.75
CA TYR A 129 -26.93 4.91 1.90
C TYR A 129 -28.23 4.31 2.46
N MET A 130 -28.17 3.11 3.06
CA MET A 130 -29.33 2.40 3.53
C MET A 130 -29.76 2.91 4.92
N PRO A 131 -31.06 3.06 5.20
CA PRO A 131 -31.55 3.28 6.55
C PRO A 131 -31.35 2.03 7.42
N GLY A 132 -31.41 2.18 8.74
CA GLY A 132 -31.33 1.05 9.66
C GLY A 132 -30.99 1.48 11.08
N PRO A 133 -31.08 0.55 12.06
CA PRO A 133 -30.77 0.83 13.44
C PRO A 133 -29.28 1.23 13.61
N THR A 134 -29.05 2.30 14.34
CA THR A 134 -27.70 2.87 14.53
C THR A 134 -26.72 1.86 15.06
N LEU A 135 -27.04 1.14 16.13
CA LEU A 135 -26.13 0.20 16.77
C LEU A 135 -25.71 -0.94 15.82
N ASP A 136 -26.65 -1.47 15.03
CA ASP A 136 -26.39 -2.54 14.09
C ASP A 136 -25.41 -2.08 12.99
N LYS A 137 -25.61 -0.85 12.51
CA LYS A 137 -24.73 -0.23 11.51
C LYS A 137 -23.31 -0.01 12.03
N LEU A 138 -23.17 0.53 13.24
CA LEU A 138 -21.87 0.72 13.87
C LEU A 138 -21.15 -0.63 14.07
N ALA A 139 -21.90 -1.63 14.57
CA ALA A 139 -21.35 -2.98 14.73
C ALA A 139 -20.93 -3.61 13.41
N ALA A 140 -21.75 -3.47 12.35
CA ALA A 140 -21.43 -3.97 11.01
C ALA A 140 -20.16 -3.30 10.45
N ALA A 141 -20.06 -1.99 10.51
CA ALA A 141 -18.89 -1.24 10.06
C ALA A 141 -17.62 -1.63 10.85
N ASN A 142 -17.73 -1.79 12.16
CA ASN A 142 -16.61 -2.26 12.98
C ASN A 142 -16.13 -3.67 12.59
N ARG A 143 -17.04 -4.55 12.19
CA ARG A 143 -16.68 -5.90 11.73
C ARG A 143 -16.06 -5.91 10.34
N SER A 144 -16.58 -5.12 9.41
CA SER A 144 -16.15 -5.19 8.00
C SER A 144 -14.88 -4.40 7.69
N THR A 145 -14.56 -3.32 8.43
CA THR A 145 -13.38 -2.51 8.14
C THR A 145 -12.10 -3.28 8.46
N THR A 146 -11.21 -3.41 7.48
CA THR A 146 -10.01 -4.24 7.50
C THR A 146 -8.75 -3.38 7.51
N LEU A 147 -7.81 -3.62 8.43
CA LEU A 147 -6.54 -2.90 8.52
C LEU A 147 -5.40 -3.66 7.85
N PHE A 148 -4.77 -3.03 6.88
CA PHE A 148 -3.51 -3.44 6.27
C PHE A 148 -2.38 -2.55 6.82
N ALA A 149 -1.57 -3.08 7.73
CA ALA A 149 -0.45 -2.35 8.32
C ALA A 149 0.81 -2.53 7.43
N GLN A 150 1.27 -1.46 6.78
CA GLN A 150 2.45 -1.55 5.90
C GLN A 150 3.73 -1.47 6.73
N ILE A 151 4.49 -2.56 6.67
CA ILE A 151 5.77 -2.76 7.37
C ILE A 151 6.89 -2.52 6.36
N GLU A 152 7.55 -1.38 6.49
CA GLU A 152 8.51 -0.90 5.51
C GLU A 152 9.67 -0.11 6.12
N THR A 153 9.84 -0.28 7.43
CA THR A 153 10.98 0.27 8.17
C THR A 153 11.64 -0.82 9.02
N ARG A 154 12.92 -0.64 9.36
CA ARG A 154 13.61 -1.49 10.34
C ARG A 154 12.80 -1.60 11.64
N GLN A 155 12.33 -0.47 12.15
CA GLN A 155 11.51 -0.43 13.37
C GLN A 155 10.21 -1.25 13.20
N GLY A 156 9.52 -1.13 12.07
CA GLY A 156 8.31 -1.92 11.78
C GLY A 156 8.58 -3.43 11.78
N VAL A 157 9.72 -3.86 11.23
CA VAL A 157 10.13 -5.27 11.26
C VAL A 157 10.43 -5.75 12.68
N GLU A 158 11.17 -4.96 13.47
CA GLU A 158 11.48 -5.26 14.88
C GLU A 158 10.21 -5.38 15.73
N ASN A 159 9.16 -4.61 15.39
CA ASN A 159 7.85 -4.61 16.05
C ASN A 159 6.77 -5.41 15.30
N ALA A 160 7.13 -6.21 14.29
CA ALA A 160 6.12 -6.94 13.50
C ALA A 160 5.25 -7.88 14.37
N GLU A 161 5.84 -8.54 15.35
CA GLU A 161 5.11 -9.44 16.25
C GLU A 161 4.16 -8.68 17.18
N PRO A 162 4.56 -7.63 17.93
CA PRO A 162 3.63 -6.80 18.70
C PRO A 162 2.52 -6.16 17.85
N ILE A 163 2.80 -5.77 16.60
CA ILE A 163 1.78 -5.23 15.69
C ILE A 163 0.79 -6.33 15.30
N ALA A 164 1.28 -7.51 14.89
CA ALA A 164 0.43 -8.63 14.51
C ALA A 164 -0.44 -9.16 15.66
N ALA A 165 0.01 -9.01 16.91
CA ALA A 165 -0.74 -9.45 18.09
C ALA A 165 -1.98 -8.60 18.38
N ILE A 166 -2.16 -7.45 17.72
CA ILE A 166 -3.28 -6.55 17.99
C ILE A 166 -4.55 -7.07 17.32
N ASP A 167 -5.63 -7.15 18.09
CA ASP A 167 -6.96 -7.39 17.56
C ASP A 167 -7.37 -6.23 16.65
N GLY A 168 -7.81 -6.56 15.41
CA GLY A 168 -8.20 -5.58 14.41
C GLY A 168 -7.11 -5.22 13.39
N VAL A 169 -5.85 -5.60 13.61
CA VAL A 169 -4.84 -5.72 12.54
C VAL A 169 -5.15 -7.02 11.78
N ASP A 170 -5.34 -6.93 10.48
CA ASP A 170 -5.77 -8.07 9.66
C ASP A 170 -4.65 -8.59 8.75
N CYS A 171 -3.83 -7.68 8.23
CA CYS A 171 -2.73 -7.98 7.34
C CYS A 171 -1.51 -7.13 7.66
N LEU A 172 -0.33 -7.74 7.67
CA LEU A 172 0.93 -7.03 7.60
C LEU A 172 1.38 -7.00 6.13
N TRP A 173 1.54 -5.80 5.58
CA TRP A 173 1.93 -5.60 4.18
C TRP A 173 3.40 -5.19 4.08
N VAL A 174 4.20 -5.89 3.30
CA VAL A 174 5.62 -5.54 3.12
C VAL A 174 5.77 -4.51 2.01
N GLY A 175 6.20 -3.28 2.38
CA GLY A 175 6.61 -2.23 1.45
C GLY A 175 8.10 -2.39 1.10
N HIS A 176 8.39 -3.09 0.00
CA HIS A 176 9.74 -3.60 -0.27
C HIS A 176 10.77 -2.51 -0.59
N PHE A 177 10.40 -1.44 -1.30
CA PHE A 177 11.34 -0.35 -1.62
C PHE A 177 11.77 0.40 -0.37
N ASP A 178 10.79 0.88 0.41
CA ASP A 178 11.06 1.64 1.63
C ASP A 178 11.74 0.78 2.70
N LEU A 179 11.35 -0.50 2.82
CA LEU A 179 12.04 -1.44 3.70
C LEU A 179 13.51 -1.59 3.32
N SER A 180 13.82 -1.80 2.05
CA SER A 180 15.20 -1.93 1.60
C SER A 180 16.01 -0.65 1.86
N ALA A 181 15.42 0.52 1.63
CA ALA A 181 16.02 1.81 1.92
C ALA A 181 16.26 2.01 3.43
N SER A 182 15.27 1.67 4.26
CA SER A 182 15.37 1.74 5.73
C SER A 182 16.42 0.79 6.30
N LEU A 183 16.68 -0.33 5.63
CA LEU A 183 17.76 -1.27 5.99
C LEU A 183 19.15 -0.80 5.52
N GLY A 184 19.25 0.26 4.70
CA GLY A 184 20.49 0.79 4.13
C GLY A 184 20.96 0.05 2.87
N ILE A 185 20.08 -0.71 2.23
CA ILE A 185 20.33 -1.54 1.03
C ILE A 185 19.27 -1.29 -0.06
N PRO A 186 19.05 -0.03 -0.52
CA PRO A 186 17.96 0.30 -1.41
C PRO A 186 17.99 -0.54 -2.69
N GLY A 187 16.84 -1.17 -3.02
CA GLY A 187 16.67 -2.01 -4.20
C GLY A 187 17.32 -3.39 -4.15
N GLN A 188 18.03 -3.76 -3.08
CA GLN A 188 18.73 -5.05 -2.97
C GLN A 188 17.83 -6.11 -2.31
N PHE A 189 16.82 -6.58 -3.02
CA PHE A 189 15.80 -7.47 -2.47
C PHE A 189 16.30 -8.90 -2.17
N GLU A 190 17.44 -9.31 -2.78
CA GLU A 190 18.10 -10.58 -2.50
C GLU A 190 19.10 -10.51 -1.32
N HIS A 191 19.35 -9.30 -0.80
CA HIS A 191 20.25 -9.13 0.32
C HIS A 191 19.73 -9.88 1.57
N LYS A 192 20.65 -10.48 2.31
CA LYS A 192 20.31 -11.28 3.50
C LYS A 192 19.46 -10.51 4.51
N ASP A 193 19.77 -9.25 4.77
CA ASP A 193 19.04 -8.43 5.73
C ASP A 193 17.58 -8.19 5.29
N PHE A 194 17.35 -8.02 3.98
CA PHE A 194 16.01 -7.87 3.45
C PHE A 194 15.22 -9.18 3.55
N THR A 195 15.81 -10.29 3.12
CA THR A 195 15.15 -11.60 3.16
C THR A 195 14.85 -12.05 4.60
N ASP A 196 15.72 -11.75 5.56
CA ASP A 196 15.50 -12.06 6.97
C ASP A 196 14.41 -11.15 7.59
N ALA A 197 14.34 -9.86 7.19
CA ALA A 197 13.25 -8.96 7.57
C ALA A 197 11.90 -9.50 7.08
N VAL A 198 11.80 -9.92 5.81
CA VAL A 198 10.59 -10.53 5.24
C VAL A 198 10.18 -11.79 6.00
N LYS A 199 11.12 -12.68 6.31
CA LYS A 199 10.85 -13.88 7.13
C LYS A 199 10.32 -13.54 8.51
N THR A 200 10.84 -12.47 9.13
CA THR A 200 10.38 -11.99 10.44
C THR A 200 8.91 -11.55 10.39
N VAL A 201 8.51 -10.79 9.37
CA VAL A 201 7.11 -10.38 9.17
C VAL A 201 6.21 -11.60 8.95
N ILE A 202 6.59 -12.55 8.08
CA ILE A 202 5.81 -13.77 7.83
C ILE A 202 5.65 -14.57 9.13
N LYS A 203 6.73 -14.72 9.92
CA LYS A 203 6.68 -15.44 11.19
C LYS A 203 5.70 -14.80 12.17
N ALA A 204 5.68 -13.47 12.25
CA ALA A 204 4.73 -12.73 13.07
C ALA A 204 3.28 -12.96 12.61
N CYS A 205 3.02 -12.87 11.30
CA CYS A 205 1.71 -13.15 10.73
C CYS A 205 1.24 -14.57 11.07
N ARG A 206 2.07 -15.59 10.83
CA ARG A 206 1.74 -16.98 11.13
C ARG A 206 1.43 -17.22 12.60
N LYS A 207 2.22 -16.64 13.50
CA LYS A 207 2.05 -16.79 14.95
C LYS A 207 0.70 -16.25 15.44
N HIS A 208 0.25 -15.14 14.87
CA HIS A 208 -0.97 -14.44 15.29
C HIS A 208 -2.17 -14.65 14.34
N GLY A 209 -2.07 -15.57 13.38
CA GLY A 209 -3.15 -15.86 12.44
C GLY A 209 -3.49 -14.69 11.51
N LYS A 210 -2.53 -13.80 11.20
CA LYS A 210 -2.74 -12.64 10.33
C LYS A 210 -2.32 -12.95 8.90
N SER A 211 -2.91 -12.24 7.94
CA SER A 211 -2.50 -12.27 6.54
C SER A 211 -1.15 -11.57 6.34
N ALA A 212 -0.43 -11.97 5.31
CA ALA A 212 0.75 -11.26 4.82
C ALA A 212 0.52 -10.81 3.37
N GLY A 213 0.82 -9.54 3.07
CA GLY A 213 0.59 -8.97 1.75
C GLY A 213 1.85 -8.34 1.15
N ARG A 214 1.92 -8.33 -0.20
CA ARG A 214 3.01 -7.70 -0.93
C ARG A 214 2.62 -7.37 -2.38
N LEU A 215 3.19 -6.28 -2.92
CA LEU A 215 3.25 -6.00 -4.35
C LEU A 215 4.40 -6.80 -4.97
N VAL A 216 4.14 -7.42 -6.13
CA VAL A 216 5.13 -8.18 -6.92
C VAL A 216 5.14 -7.74 -8.38
N PRO A 217 6.31 -7.57 -9.01
CA PRO A 217 6.43 -7.15 -10.39
C PRO A 217 6.25 -8.30 -11.40
N THR A 218 6.48 -9.55 -10.98
CA THR A 218 6.45 -10.71 -11.87
C THR A 218 5.60 -11.85 -11.33
N VAL A 219 5.18 -12.74 -12.23
CA VAL A 219 4.41 -13.96 -11.87
C VAL A 219 5.26 -14.87 -10.99
N ASP A 220 6.55 -15.07 -11.33
CA ASP A 220 7.45 -15.96 -10.60
C ASP A 220 7.64 -15.50 -9.15
N GLU A 221 7.80 -14.18 -8.92
CA GLU A 221 7.81 -13.64 -7.56
C GLU A 221 6.49 -13.84 -6.84
N GLY A 222 5.35 -13.64 -7.52
CA GLY A 222 4.04 -13.90 -6.94
C GLY A 222 3.89 -15.33 -6.44
N VAL A 223 4.32 -16.30 -7.24
CA VAL A 223 4.31 -17.72 -6.87
C VAL A 223 5.27 -17.98 -5.70
N ALA A 224 6.50 -17.48 -5.77
CA ALA A 224 7.50 -17.68 -4.72
C ALA A 224 7.06 -17.08 -3.37
N PHE A 225 6.49 -15.87 -3.37
CA PHE A 225 6.00 -15.24 -2.14
C PHE A 225 4.77 -15.93 -1.57
N ASN A 226 3.87 -16.42 -2.42
CA ASN A 226 2.75 -17.25 -1.93
C ASN A 226 3.27 -18.52 -1.25
N GLN A 227 4.22 -19.23 -1.86
CA GLN A 227 4.87 -20.41 -1.25
C GLN A 227 5.58 -20.07 0.06
N ALA A 228 6.15 -18.86 0.18
CA ALA A 228 6.76 -18.37 1.41
C ALA A 228 5.73 -18.05 2.51
N GLY A 229 4.45 -17.86 2.16
CA GLY A 229 3.34 -17.66 3.09
C GLY A 229 2.64 -16.31 3.01
N PHE A 230 2.83 -15.57 1.91
CA PHE A 230 1.98 -14.44 1.57
C PHE A 230 0.66 -14.94 0.95
N ASP A 231 -0.43 -14.38 1.38
CA ASP A 231 -1.78 -14.72 0.91
C ASP A 231 -2.49 -13.54 0.22
N PHE A 232 -2.01 -12.30 0.35
CA PHE A 232 -2.37 -11.18 -0.48
C PHE A 232 -1.23 -10.83 -1.44
N ILE A 233 -1.36 -11.23 -2.69
CA ILE A 233 -0.39 -10.92 -3.76
C ILE A 233 -0.98 -9.85 -4.66
N CYS A 234 -0.38 -8.66 -4.66
CA CYS A 234 -0.75 -7.59 -5.57
C CYS A 234 0.20 -7.62 -6.78
N TYR A 235 -0.31 -8.03 -7.94
CA TYR A 235 0.51 -8.14 -9.15
C TYR A 235 0.57 -6.81 -9.88
N SER A 236 1.78 -6.26 -10.05
CA SER A 236 2.06 -5.09 -10.85
C SER A 236 1.15 -3.87 -10.51
N GLY A 237 1.12 -2.89 -11.37
CA GLY A 237 0.21 -1.75 -11.31
C GLY A 237 -0.20 -1.35 -12.72
N ASP A 238 -1.29 -0.59 -12.80
CA ASP A 238 -1.94 -0.18 -14.03
C ASP A 238 -0.98 0.45 -15.04
N VAL A 239 -0.11 1.36 -14.59
CA VAL A 239 0.87 2.03 -15.46
C VAL A 239 1.96 1.07 -15.95
N TRP A 240 2.46 0.19 -15.08
CA TRP A 240 3.56 -0.71 -15.42
C TRP A 240 3.07 -1.85 -16.30
N ALA A 241 1.89 -2.39 -16.04
CA ALA A 241 1.29 -3.43 -16.86
C ALA A 241 0.99 -2.92 -18.28
N LEU A 242 0.38 -1.73 -18.41
CA LEU A 242 0.13 -1.11 -19.72
C LEU A 242 1.42 -0.81 -20.45
N HIS A 243 2.40 -0.16 -19.78
CA HIS A 243 3.70 0.15 -20.39
C HIS A 243 4.39 -1.12 -20.88
N GLY A 244 4.50 -2.14 -20.06
CA GLY A 244 5.20 -3.39 -20.43
C GLY A 244 4.54 -4.10 -21.60
N ALA A 245 3.21 -4.23 -21.60
CA ALA A 245 2.48 -4.87 -22.71
C ALA A 245 2.63 -4.10 -24.03
N VAL A 246 2.49 -2.77 -24.00
CA VAL A 246 2.63 -1.92 -25.20
C VAL A 246 4.06 -1.92 -25.69
N GLN A 247 5.05 -1.79 -24.81
CA GLN A 247 6.46 -1.82 -25.17
C GLN A 247 6.83 -3.12 -25.89
N GLN A 248 6.44 -4.27 -25.29
CA GLN A 248 6.70 -5.57 -25.90
C GLN A 248 6.08 -5.70 -27.30
N ALA A 249 4.83 -5.29 -27.45
CA ALA A 249 4.14 -5.34 -28.75
C ALA A 249 4.78 -4.43 -29.80
N VAL A 250 5.12 -3.19 -29.42
CA VAL A 250 5.78 -2.21 -30.32
C VAL A 250 7.15 -2.71 -30.77
N HIS A 251 7.95 -3.29 -29.87
CA HIS A 251 9.23 -3.90 -30.22
C HIS A 251 9.06 -5.04 -31.23
N ALA A 252 8.20 -6.00 -30.94
CA ALA A 252 7.99 -7.14 -31.82
C ALA A 252 7.49 -6.74 -33.23
N ILE A 253 6.58 -5.75 -33.32
CA ILE A 253 6.09 -5.25 -34.61
C ILE A 253 7.22 -4.58 -35.40
N ARG A 254 8.05 -3.76 -34.76
CA ARG A 254 9.18 -3.08 -35.41
C ARG A 254 10.24 -4.06 -35.88
N GLU A 255 10.62 -5.02 -35.07
CA GLU A 255 11.56 -6.08 -35.43
C GLU A 255 11.04 -6.89 -36.61
N GLY A 256 9.75 -7.29 -36.61
CA GLY A 256 9.13 -7.97 -37.73
C GLY A 256 9.06 -7.17 -39.02
N ALA A 257 9.07 -5.83 -38.95
CA ALA A 257 9.12 -4.91 -40.05
C ALA A 257 10.56 -4.55 -40.52
N GLY A 258 11.59 -5.14 -39.90
CA GLY A 258 13.00 -4.84 -40.19
C GLY A 258 13.48 -3.46 -39.71
N GLN A 259 12.74 -2.84 -38.76
CA GLN A 259 13.12 -1.56 -38.18
C GLN A 259 13.88 -1.78 -36.86
N GLN A 260 14.96 -1.03 -36.66
CA GLN A 260 15.60 -1.02 -35.32
C GLN A 260 14.68 -0.34 -34.28
N ALA A 261 14.55 -0.96 -33.13
CA ALA A 261 13.85 -0.36 -32.00
C ALA A 261 14.56 0.95 -31.57
N PRO A 262 13.83 2.04 -31.26
CA PRO A 262 14.44 3.23 -30.69
C PRO A 262 15.04 2.82 -29.35
N GLY A 263 16.33 3.12 -29.17
CA GLY A 263 17.22 2.87 -28.07
C GLY A 263 16.69 1.92 -26.97
N GLN A 264 17.22 0.71 -26.89
CA GLN A 264 17.00 -0.20 -25.79
C GLN A 264 17.37 0.50 -24.48
N MET A 265 16.38 0.92 -23.72
CA MET A 265 16.53 0.87 -22.27
C MET A 265 16.56 -0.62 -21.95
N SER A 266 17.74 -1.10 -21.53
CA SER A 266 17.97 -2.50 -21.19
C SER A 266 16.82 -3.03 -20.34
N ALA A 267 16.26 -4.18 -20.73
CA ALA A 267 15.27 -4.92 -19.95
C ALA A 267 15.95 -5.56 -18.74
N GLY A 268 16.33 -4.71 -17.78
CA GLY A 268 16.33 -5.00 -16.39
C GLY A 268 15.15 -4.21 -15.85
N ALA A 269 14.07 -4.86 -15.53
CA ALA A 269 12.89 -4.20 -14.96
C ALA A 269 13.21 -3.79 -13.52
N GLU A 270 14.13 -2.87 -13.35
CA GLU A 270 14.16 -2.01 -12.19
C GLU A 270 13.04 -1.00 -12.40
N GLN A 271 12.02 -1.05 -11.57
CA GLN A 271 11.12 0.08 -11.38
C GLN A 271 12.02 1.31 -11.16
N PRO A 272 11.80 2.44 -11.85
CA PRO A 272 12.66 3.59 -11.67
C PRO A 272 12.68 3.95 -10.18
N ALA A 273 13.85 3.88 -9.58
CA ALA A 273 14.07 4.35 -8.23
C ALA A 273 13.64 5.82 -8.18
N ALA A 274 12.66 6.14 -7.37
CA ALA A 274 12.25 7.50 -7.11
C ALA A 274 13.49 8.27 -6.64
N GLY A 275 13.96 9.21 -7.49
CA GLY A 275 14.87 10.30 -7.16
C GLY A 275 16.21 9.91 -6.55
N GLN A 276 17.22 9.66 -7.38
CA GLN A 276 18.60 9.88 -6.97
C GLN A 276 18.82 11.38 -6.70
N VAL A 277 18.66 11.79 -5.47
CA VAL A 277 19.24 13.05 -5.00
C VAL A 277 20.75 12.84 -4.94
N GLN A 278 21.48 13.28 -5.98
CA GLN A 278 22.92 13.37 -5.94
C GLN A 278 23.32 14.35 -4.83
N GLY A 279 23.77 13.81 -3.71
CA GLY A 279 24.38 14.56 -2.64
C GLY A 279 25.62 15.28 -3.18
N ARG A 280 25.56 16.61 -3.28
CA ARG A 280 26.74 17.45 -3.52
C ARG A 280 27.77 17.19 -2.41
N PRO A 281 29.03 16.94 -2.72
CA PRO A 281 30.07 16.85 -1.70
C PRO A 281 30.24 18.21 -1.01
N ALA A 282 30.25 18.20 0.30
CA ALA A 282 30.56 19.36 1.11
C ALA A 282 31.98 19.85 0.81
N SER A 283 32.12 21.03 0.24
CA SER A 283 33.40 21.69 0.08
C SER A 283 33.91 22.19 1.42
N THR A 284 34.88 21.50 1.98
CA THR A 284 35.78 22.03 3.01
C THR A 284 36.73 23.04 2.36
N LYS A 285 36.75 24.27 2.87
CA LYS A 285 37.88 25.17 3.16
C LYS A 285 37.46 26.63 3.00
N ALA A 286 37.55 27.40 4.10
CA ALA A 286 38.61 28.37 4.21
C ALA A 286 38.61 28.99 5.60
N LYS A 287 39.74 28.84 6.28
CA LYS A 287 40.15 29.63 7.44
C LYS A 287 40.38 31.05 7.00
N GLY A 288 39.71 32.01 7.61
CA GLY A 288 39.95 33.44 7.49
C GLY A 288 40.11 34.07 8.85
N LYS A 289 41.30 34.57 9.13
CA LYS A 289 41.83 35.10 10.38
C LYS A 289 41.04 36.27 10.91
N ALA A 290 41.00 36.33 12.21
CA ALA A 290 40.65 37.49 13.04
C ALA A 290 41.46 38.75 12.72
N LYS A 291 40.80 39.92 12.78
CA LYS A 291 41.44 41.17 13.22
C LYS A 291 40.49 41.92 14.15
N ASN A 292 40.96 41.99 15.35
CA ASN A 292 40.57 42.92 16.43
C ASN A 292 40.73 44.38 15.99
N LYS A 293 39.84 45.27 16.34
CA LYS A 293 40.15 46.48 17.14
C LYS A 293 38.90 47.31 17.47
N PRO A 294 38.98 48.19 18.48
CA PRO A 294 37.89 48.50 19.39
C PRO A 294 37.48 49.99 19.41
N LYS A 295 36.52 50.31 20.34
CA LYS A 295 36.14 51.64 20.90
C LYS A 295 35.20 52.48 20.02
N LYS A 296 34.24 53.26 20.54
CA LYS A 296 34.00 53.97 21.84
C LYS A 296 32.52 54.41 21.87
N LYS A 297 31.97 54.42 23.06
CA LYS A 297 31.09 55.43 23.73
C LYS A 297 30.24 56.35 22.85
N LYS A 298 28.95 56.36 23.00
CA LYS A 298 28.16 57.27 23.84
C LYS A 298 26.83 56.65 24.18
#